data_1d7bb9c42f54a115a73ae0c9c3653319
#
_entry.id   1d7bb9c42f54a115a73ae0c9c3653319
#
_cell.length_a   1.000
_cell.length_b   1.000
_cell.length_c   1.000
_cell.angle_alpha   90.00
_cell.angle_beta   90.00
_cell.angle_gamma   90.00
#
_symmetry.space_group_name_H-M   'P 1'
#
loop_
_entity.id
_entity.type
_entity.pdbx_description
1 polymer ?
#
loop_
_entity_poly.entity_id
_entity_poly.type
_entity_poly.pdbx_seq_one_letter_code
_entity_poly.pdbx_strand_id
1 'polypeptide(L)'
;MDFKKILTDLTNSKEKKMIAIAAAVAIVILIIGMLFYFTGIGAADKNDDELVAINIPHGTGASQIIEMLDENGFVKNKFCAKVHVKLGGYDSLQANNYVFSRDMSIPEIFEAINTGDFNYLSKNVITIIEGSTIPDTA
;
A
#
# COMPACT_ATOMS: atom_id res chain seq x y z
N MET A 1 18.34 33.30 -4.83
CA MET A 1 17.15 33.95 -4.30
C MET A 1 17.06 33.67 -2.81
N ASP A 2 16.94 34.72 -2.03
CA ASP A 2 16.96 34.58 -0.59
C ASP A 2 15.58 34.24 -0.05
N PHE A 3 15.46 33.05 0.53
CA PHE A 3 14.18 32.56 1.04
C PHE A 3 13.65 33.41 2.22
N LYS A 4 14.54 33.90 3.07
CA LYS A 4 14.16 34.80 4.18
C LYS A 4 13.60 36.11 3.68
N LYS A 5 14.18 36.64 2.62
CA LYS A 5 13.70 37.88 2.00
C LYS A 5 12.30 37.70 1.42
N ILE A 6 12.05 36.57 0.77
CA ILE A 6 10.72 36.25 0.25
C ILE A 6 9.71 36.17 1.38
N LEU A 7 10.04 35.50 2.47
CA LEU A 7 9.15 35.40 3.64
C LEU A 7 8.88 36.77 4.26
N THR A 8 9.91 37.62 4.38
CA THR A 8 9.77 38.96 4.92
C THR A 8 8.87 39.80 4.02
N ASP A 9 9.07 39.73 2.71
CA ASP A 9 8.24 40.44 1.75
C ASP A 9 6.78 39.99 1.78
N LEU A 10 6.55 38.69 1.98
CA LEU A 10 5.20 38.12 2.07
C LEU A 10 4.47 38.57 3.34
N THR A 11 5.19 38.97 4.39
CA THR A 11 4.58 39.40 5.65
C THR A 11 4.39 40.90 5.76
N ASN A 12 4.86 41.65 4.78
CA ASN A 12 4.95 43.10 4.88
C ASN A 12 3.70 43.87 4.44
N SER A 13 2.71 43.24 3.83
CA SER A 13 1.44 43.85 3.46
C SER A 13 0.28 42.90 3.77
N LYS A 14 -0.92 43.47 3.91
CA LYS A 14 -2.11 42.68 4.21
C LYS A 14 -2.37 41.61 3.11
N GLU A 15 -2.18 42.01 1.86
CA GLU A 15 -2.35 41.09 0.74
C GLU A 15 -1.34 39.96 0.77
N LYS A 16 -0.09 40.30 1.07
CA LYS A 16 0.98 39.33 1.18
C LYS A 16 0.80 38.40 2.39
N LYS A 17 0.26 38.94 3.49
CA LYS A 17 -0.09 38.10 4.66
C LYS A 17 -1.17 37.10 4.31
N MET A 18 -2.17 37.48 3.55
CA MET A 18 -3.22 36.58 3.12
C MET A 18 -2.66 35.47 2.24
N ILE A 19 -1.75 35.78 1.32
CA ILE A 19 -1.08 34.79 0.49
C ILE A 19 -0.24 33.83 1.35
N ALA A 20 0.49 34.35 2.34
CA ALA A 20 1.29 33.55 3.23
C ALA A 20 0.43 32.58 4.05
N ILE A 21 -0.71 33.06 4.57
CA ILE A 21 -1.66 32.24 5.31
C ILE A 21 -2.26 31.15 4.42
N ALA A 22 -2.65 31.53 3.20
CA ALA A 22 -3.19 30.58 2.23
C ALA A 22 -2.17 29.49 1.89
N ALA A 23 -0.91 29.86 1.69
CA ALA A 23 0.17 28.92 1.43
C ALA A 23 0.39 27.98 2.63
N ALA A 24 0.38 28.50 3.84
CA ALA A 24 0.52 27.72 5.06
C ALA A 24 -0.63 26.72 5.20
N VAL A 25 -1.85 27.15 4.96
CA VAL A 25 -3.02 26.27 5.01
C VAL A 25 -2.90 25.15 3.96
N ALA A 26 -2.48 25.50 2.74
CA ALA A 26 -2.30 24.52 1.68
C ALA A 26 -1.26 23.47 2.07
N ILE A 27 -0.15 23.88 2.67
CA ILE A 27 0.89 22.97 3.15
C ILE A 27 0.34 22.03 4.22
N VAL A 28 -0.42 22.57 5.17
CA VAL A 28 -1.02 21.76 6.24
C VAL A 28 -1.98 20.72 5.65
N ILE A 29 -2.79 21.11 4.68
CA ILE A 29 -3.72 20.20 4.00
C ILE A 29 -2.94 19.09 3.29
N LEU A 30 -1.84 19.44 2.62
CA LEU A 30 -1.00 18.43 1.95
C LEU A 30 -0.38 17.45 2.95
N ILE A 31 0.07 17.95 4.09
CA ILE A 31 0.64 17.09 5.13
C ILE A 31 -0.42 16.14 5.69
N ILE A 32 -1.61 16.65 5.97
CA ILE A 32 -2.73 15.83 6.46
C ILE A 32 -3.11 14.78 5.43
N GLY A 33 -3.21 15.17 4.16
CA GLY A 33 -3.51 14.24 3.07
C GLY A 33 -2.45 13.17 2.91
N MET A 34 -1.18 13.55 3.05
CA MET A 34 -0.06 12.62 2.99
C MET A 34 -0.09 11.61 4.14
N LEU A 35 -0.34 12.08 5.35
CA LEU A 35 -0.47 11.20 6.52
C LEU A 35 -1.65 10.25 6.35
N PHE A 36 -2.77 10.76 5.88
CA PHE A 36 -3.96 9.96 5.62
C PHE A 36 -3.66 8.88 4.56
N TYR A 37 -2.96 9.25 3.49
CA TYR A 37 -2.59 8.32 2.43
C TYR A 37 -1.70 7.20 2.96
N PHE A 38 -0.62 7.54 3.68
CA PHE A 38 0.30 6.53 4.21
C PHE A 38 -0.38 5.63 5.24
N THR A 39 -1.30 6.17 6.03
CA THR A 39 -2.07 5.38 6.97
C THR A 39 -3.02 4.42 6.23
N GLY A 40 -3.64 4.91 5.15
CA GLY A 40 -4.59 4.12 4.37
C GLY A 40 -3.98 2.98 3.60
N ILE A 41 -2.72 3.10 3.17
CA ILE A 41 -2.01 2.01 2.48
C ILE A 41 -1.22 1.12 3.43
N GLY A 42 -1.23 1.43 4.72
CA GLY A 42 -0.56 0.61 5.71
C GLY A 42 -1.26 -0.73 5.93
N ALA A 43 -0.69 -1.52 6.82
CA ALA A 43 -1.25 -2.82 7.17
C ALA A 43 -2.68 -2.69 7.71
N ALA A 44 -3.56 -3.57 7.27
CA ALA A 44 -4.95 -3.56 7.73
C ALA A 44 -5.03 -3.90 9.22
N ASP A 45 -4.21 -4.82 9.67
CA ASP A 45 -4.11 -5.18 11.08
C ASP A 45 -2.65 -5.55 11.40
N LYS A 46 -1.95 -4.65 12.07
CA LYS A 46 -0.54 -4.85 12.39
C LYS A 46 -0.29 -5.99 13.36
N ASN A 47 -1.30 -6.43 14.06
CA ASN A 47 -1.19 -7.51 15.05
C ASN A 47 -1.61 -8.88 14.50
N ASP A 48 -2.09 -8.93 13.27
CA ASP A 48 -2.57 -10.16 12.64
C ASP A 48 -1.52 -10.69 11.69
N ASP A 49 -0.76 -11.66 12.15
CA ASP A 49 0.28 -12.34 11.36
C ASP A 49 -0.19 -13.64 10.73
N GLU A 50 -1.47 -13.92 10.79
CA GLU A 50 -2.04 -15.11 10.18
C GLU A 50 -1.84 -15.09 8.66
N LEU A 51 -1.37 -16.21 8.12
CA LEU A 51 -1.13 -16.37 6.70
C LEU A 51 -2.43 -16.74 5.99
N VAL A 52 -2.76 -15.97 4.96
CA VAL A 52 -3.96 -16.19 4.15
C VAL A 52 -3.54 -16.40 2.71
N ALA A 53 -4.02 -17.48 2.10
CA ALA A 53 -3.74 -17.78 0.70
C ALA A 53 -4.67 -16.97 -0.21
N ILE A 54 -4.07 -16.33 -1.21
CA ILE A 54 -4.81 -15.53 -2.20
C ILE A 54 -4.42 -16.01 -3.58
N ASN A 55 -5.41 -16.43 -4.36
CA ASN A 55 -5.21 -16.85 -5.74
C ASN A 55 -5.45 -15.67 -6.67
N ILE A 56 -4.44 -15.31 -7.45
CA ILE A 56 -4.54 -14.26 -8.46
C ILE A 56 -4.52 -14.93 -9.83
N PRO A 57 -5.66 -15.01 -10.52
CA PRO A 57 -5.72 -15.65 -11.83
C PRO A 57 -5.10 -14.78 -12.91
N HIS A 58 -4.75 -15.39 -14.02
CA HIS A 58 -4.24 -14.70 -15.20
C HIS A 58 -5.23 -13.66 -15.70
N GLY A 59 -4.71 -12.51 -16.08
CA GLY A 59 -5.51 -11.43 -16.62
C GLY A 59 -6.21 -10.60 -15.58
N THR A 60 -5.91 -10.80 -14.31
CA THR A 60 -6.48 -9.99 -13.23
C THR A 60 -5.82 -8.62 -13.20
N GLY A 61 -6.62 -7.56 -13.33
CA GLY A 61 -6.12 -6.20 -13.26
C GLY A 61 -5.85 -5.77 -11.82
N ALA A 62 -5.07 -4.69 -11.66
CA ALA A 62 -4.71 -4.17 -10.35
C ALA A 62 -5.93 -3.83 -9.50
N SER A 63 -6.97 -3.24 -10.11
CA SER A 63 -8.21 -2.92 -9.39
C SER A 63 -8.91 -4.15 -8.86
N GLN A 64 -8.91 -5.23 -9.64
CA GLN A 64 -9.50 -6.50 -9.23
C GLN A 64 -8.71 -7.13 -8.08
N ILE A 65 -7.39 -7.01 -8.11
CA ILE A 65 -6.54 -7.48 -7.02
C ILE A 65 -6.87 -6.74 -5.73
N ILE A 66 -7.06 -5.42 -5.81
CA ILE A 66 -7.46 -4.62 -4.65
C ILE A 66 -8.80 -5.09 -4.08
N GLU A 67 -9.76 -5.39 -4.96
CA GLU A 67 -11.06 -5.93 -4.53
C GLU A 67 -10.90 -7.26 -3.80
N MET A 68 -10.07 -8.15 -4.33
CA MET A 68 -9.80 -9.45 -3.72
C MET A 68 -9.13 -9.28 -2.35
N LEU A 69 -8.17 -8.38 -2.25
CA LEU A 69 -7.49 -8.08 -0.99
C LEU A 69 -8.45 -7.47 0.02
N ASP A 70 -9.33 -6.58 -0.42
CA ASP A 70 -10.33 -5.96 0.45
C ASP A 70 -11.32 -7.00 1.01
N GLU A 71 -11.76 -7.93 0.17
CA GLU A 71 -12.65 -9.01 0.60
C GLU A 71 -12.01 -9.91 1.64
N ASN A 72 -10.69 -10.04 1.62
CA ASN A 72 -9.94 -10.85 2.58
C ASN A 72 -9.41 -10.05 3.78
N GLY A 73 -9.77 -8.78 3.87
CA GLY A 73 -9.41 -7.95 5.01
C GLY A 73 -7.98 -7.39 5.00
N PHE A 74 -7.34 -7.35 3.83
CA PHE A 74 -5.98 -6.81 3.70
C PHE A 74 -5.93 -5.31 3.45
N VAL A 75 -7.05 -4.70 3.11
CA VAL A 75 -7.11 -3.31 2.71
C VAL A 75 -7.79 -2.49 3.80
N LYS A 76 -7.07 -1.49 4.30
CA LYS A 76 -7.59 -0.57 5.31
C LYS A 76 -8.43 0.53 4.67
N ASN A 77 -7.98 1.06 3.54
CA ASN A 77 -8.68 2.07 2.77
C ASN A 77 -8.52 1.75 1.28
N LYS A 78 -9.61 1.33 0.68
CA LYS A 78 -9.63 0.91 -0.73
C LYS A 78 -9.27 2.04 -1.69
N PHE A 79 -9.70 3.25 -1.39
CA PHE A 79 -9.38 4.42 -2.21
C PHE A 79 -7.88 4.69 -2.21
N CYS A 80 -7.26 4.69 -1.04
CA CYS A 80 -5.81 4.89 -0.91
C CYS A 80 -5.03 3.79 -1.62
N ALA A 81 -5.48 2.55 -1.51
CA ALA A 81 -4.86 1.42 -2.20
C ALA A 81 -4.91 1.60 -3.71
N LYS A 82 -6.05 2.01 -4.25
CA LYS A 82 -6.21 2.25 -5.69
C LYS A 82 -5.31 3.38 -6.18
N VAL A 83 -5.21 4.46 -5.41
CA VAL A 83 -4.33 5.58 -5.73
C VAL A 83 -2.88 5.14 -5.72
N HIS A 84 -2.48 4.38 -4.71
CA HIS A 84 -1.10 3.89 -4.60
C HIS A 84 -0.72 3.02 -5.79
N VAL A 85 -1.59 2.09 -6.17
CA VAL A 85 -1.34 1.18 -7.28
C VAL A 85 -1.26 1.95 -8.60
N LYS A 86 -2.14 2.93 -8.78
CA LYS A 86 -2.16 3.75 -9.99
C LYS A 86 -0.89 4.58 -10.12
N LEU A 87 -0.40 5.14 -9.02
CA LEU A 87 0.82 5.95 -9.02
C LEU A 87 2.09 5.10 -9.01
N GLY A 88 2.01 3.89 -8.48
CA GLY A 88 3.18 3.03 -8.32
C GLY A 88 3.66 2.36 -9.60
N GLY A 89 2.87 2.36 -10.67
CA GLY A 89 3.28 1.79 -11.95
C GLY A 89 3.51 0.29 -11.92
N TYR A 90 2.65 -0.45 -11.27
CA TYR A 90 2.76 -1.90 -11.20
C TYR A 90 2.28 -2.52 -12.51
N ASP A 91 3.20 -2.70 -13.46
CA ASP A 91 2.87 -3.18 -14.80
C ASP A 91 3.04 -4.68 -14.98
N SER A 92 3.74 -5.33 -14.06
CA SER A 92 4.13 -6.73 -14.18
C SER A 92 3.51 -7.60 -13.09
N LEU A 93 2.26 -7.35 -12.75
CA LEU A 93 1.56 -8.14 -11.75
C LEU A 93 1.44 -9.58 -12.21
N GLN A 94 1.97 -10.49 -11.44
CA GLN A 94 2.07 -11.90 -11.82
C GLN A 94 0.96 -12.72 -11.20
N ALA A 95 0.29 -13.50 -12.03
CA ALA A 95 -0.73 -14.44 -11.58
C ALA A 95 -0.07 -15.62 -10.87
N ASN A 96 -0.51 -15.89 -9.65
CA ASN A 96 -0.03 -17.03 -8.88
C ASN A 96 -0.86 -17.18 -7.60
N ASN A 97 -0.56 -18.20 -6.84
CA ASN A 97 -1.11 -18.36 -5.50
C ASN A 97 -0.15 -17.77 -4.50
N TYR A 98 -0.54 -16.69 -3.85
CA TYR A 98 0.28 -16.00 -2.88
C TYR A 98 -0.24 -16.26 -1.47
N VAL A 99 0.66 -16.11 -0.50
CA VAL A 99 0.32 -16.18 0.92
C VAL A 99 0.79 -14.89 1.57
N PHE A 100 -0.16 -14.13 2.08
CA PHE A 100 0.11 -12.86 2.74
C PHE A 100 -0.51 -12.85 4.13
N SER A 101 -0.02 -11.98 4.99
CA SER A 101 -0.62 -11.71 6.29
C SER A 101 -1.19 -10.30 6.32
N ARG A 102 -2.16 -10.08 7.20
CA ARG A 102 -2.81 -8.76 7.31
C ARG A 102 -1.93 -7.71 7.94
N ASP A 103 -0.79 -8.10 8.50
CA ASP A 103 0.22 -7.16 9.00
C ASP A 103 1.10 -6.58 7.89
N MET A 104 0.93 -7.03 6.66
CA MET A 104 1.63 -6.48 5.49
C MET A 104 0.92 -5.24 4.96
N SER A 105 1.70 -4.23 4.56
CA SER A 105 1.16 -3.03 3.93
C SER A 105 0.82 -3.28 2.46
N ILE A 106 0.00 -2.41 1.88
CA ILE A 106 -0.33 -2.49 0.44
C ILE A 106 0.92 -2.43 -0.43
N PRO A 107 1.89 -1.51 -0.21
CA PRO A 107 3.13 -1.51 -0.99
C PRO A 107 3.87 -2.85 -0.95
N GLU A 108 3.96 -3.47 0.21
CA GLU A 108 4.65 -4.76 0.36
C GLU A 108 3.94 -5.86 -0.44
N ILE A 109 2.61 -5.92 -0.36
CA ILE A 109 1.82 -6.92 -1.06
C ILE A 109 1.95 -6.75 -2.57
N PHE A 110 1.77 -5.53 -3.07
CA PHE A 110 1.84 -5.27 -4.50
C PHE A 110 3.24 -5.43 -5.07
N GLU A 111 4.26 -5.09 -4.30
CA GLU A 111 5.63 -5.34 -4.73
C GLU A 111 5.91 -6.84 -4.87
N ALA A 112 5.44 -7.65 -3.93
CA ALA A 112 5.57 -9.09 -4.01
C ALA A 112 4.88 -9.66 -5.26
N ILE A 113 3.68 -9.17 -5.56
CA ILE A 113 2.94 -9.61 -6.74
C ILE A 113 3.63 -9.12 -8.03
N ASN A 114 4.13 -7.92 -8.03
CA ASN A 114 4.79 -7.33 -9.21
C ASN A 114 6.11 -8.02 -9.53
N THR A 115 6.84 -8.46 -8.54
CA THR A 115 8.12 -9.17 -8.73
C THR A 115 7.95 -10.68 -8.79
N GLY A 116 6.78 -11.20 -8.41
CA GLY A 116 6.57 -12.63 -8.28
C GLY A 116 7.40 -13.24 -7.17
N ASP A 117 7.50 -12.55 -6.05
CA ASP A 117 8.40 -12.94 -4.96
C ASP A 117 8.12 -14.35 -4.49
N PHE A 118 9.12 -15.20 -4.65
CA PHE A 118 9.04 -16.61 -4.33
C PHE A 118 8.71 -16.87 -2.85
N ASN A 119 9.12 -15.97 -1.97
CA ASN A 119 8.90 -16.11 -0.53
C ASN A 119 7.42 -16.04 -0.15
N TYR A 120 6.59 -15.46 -1.00
CA TYR A 120 5.16 -15.30 -0.74
C TYR A 120 4.29 -16.28 -1.53
N LEU A 121 4.90 -17.23 -2.23
CA LEU A 121 4.13 -18.22 -2.98
C LEU A 121 3.58 -19.31 -2.06
N SER A 122 2.34 -19.69 -2.30
CA SER A 122 1.64 -20.65 -1.45
C SER A 122 2.26 -22.03 -1.41
N LYS A 123 3.00 -22.38 -2.45
CA LYS A 123 3.68 -23.70 -2.47
C LYS A 123 4.67 -23.86 -1.33
N ASN A 124 5.24 -22.76 -0.82
CA ASN A 124 6.13 -22.82 0.32
C ASN A 124 5.39 -23.26 1.60
N VAL A 125 4.17 -22.77 1.75
CA VAL A 125 3.33 -23.12 2.89
C VAL A 125 2.84 -24.57 2.76
N ILE A 126 2.41 -24.94 1.58
CA ILE A 126 1.93 -26.30 1.30
C ILE A 126 3.03 -27.32 1.56
N THR A 127 4.24 -27.03 1.14
CA THR A 127 5.39 -27.93 1.37
C THR A 127 5.63 -28.15 2.85
N ILE A 128 5.51 -27.13 3.65
CA ILE A 128 5.69 -27.23 5.10
C ILE A 128 4.61 -28.14 5.71
N ILE A 129 3.38 -27.96 5.30
CA ILE A 129 2.25 -28.74 5.80
C ILE A 129 2.40 -30.22 5.41
N GLU A 130 2.73 -30.46 4.17
CA GLU A 130 2.91 -31.82 3.69
C GLU A 130 4.06 -32.53 4.36
N GLY A 131 5.13 -31.81 4.62
CA GLY A 131 6.25 -32.38 5.32
C GLY A 131 5.91 -32.86 6.71
N SER A 132 4.86 -32.34 7.29
CA SER A 132 4.41 -32.74 8.61
C SER A 132 3.48 -33.94 8.59
N THR A 133 2.85 -34.21 7.45
CA THR A 133 1.77 -35.20 7.41
C THR A 133 2.18 -36.49 6.77
N ILE A 134 3.04 -36.47 6.00
CA ILE A 134 3.16 -37.60 5.15
C ILE A 134 4.34 -38.41 5.41
N PRO A 135 3.53 -38.33 5.58
CA PRO A 135 3.85 -38.95 5.46
C PRO A 135 3.80 -39.65 5.55
N ASP A 136 3.56 -39.44 5.59
CA ASP A 136 3.37 -39.94 5.51
C ASP A 136 3.15 -40.39 5.09
N THR A 137 3.11 -40.15 5.07
CA THR A 137 2.88 -40.41 4.53
C THR A 137 3.00 -40.84 4.10
N ALA A 138 3.25 -40.76 4.11
CA ALA A 138 3.35 -41.28 3.57
C ALA A 138 3.70 -41.62 3.43
#